data_085ac89ad732d8337e54046d6556a594
#
_entry.id   085ac89ad732d8337e54046d6556a594
#
_cell.length_a   1.000
_cell.length_b   1.000
_cell.length_c   1.000
_cell.angle_alpha   90.00
_cell.angle_beta   90.00
_cell.angle_gamma   90.00
#
_symmetry.space_group_name_H-M   'P 1'
#
loop_
_entity.id
_entity.type
_entity.pdbx_description
1 polymer ?
#
loop_
_entity_poly.entity_id
_entity_poly.type
_entity_poly.pdbx_seq_one_letter_code
_entity_poly.pdbx_strand_id
1 'polypeptide(L)'
;MLKVDKLSFAYGKKEVLKDLSFQLKEGEILAVMGPSGCGKSTLLHLLAGLRRGYRGTITSSAQKIAYAFQEPRLFPWLTVAENLRAVVTDRKVTDEEIYGILREIGLEDTQRLYPSELSGGMRSRVSLARAMLYGGDLYLFDEPFAALDEKARRELTVWLRQKIRETGASAIFVTHQKGDAEAMADRILELH
;
A
#
# COMPACT_ATOMS: atom_id res chain seq x y z
N MET A 1 -0.89 -17.00 -0.03
CA MET A 1 -0.50 -17.02 -1.46
C MET A 1 -1.59 -16.37 -2.30
N LEU A 2 -1.25 -15.57 -3.30
CA LEU A 2 -2.20 -14.98 -4.26
C LEU A 2 -1.89 -15.52 -5.67
N LYS A 3 -2.91 -15.95 -6.40
CA LYS A 3 -2.80 -16.37 -7.80
C LYS A 3 -3.78 -15.57 -8.65
N VAL A 4 -3.27 -15.01 -9.73
CA VAL A 4 -4.04 -14.32 -10.78
C VAL A 4 -3.86 -15.11 -12.07
N ASP A 5 -4.96 -15.45 -12.74
CA ASP A 5 -4.95 -16.24 -13.96
C ASP A 5 -5.85 -15.61 -15.02
N LYS A 6 -5.24 -15.23 -16.16
CA LYS A 6 -5.87 -14.61 -17.34
C LYS A 6 -6.79 -13.42 -16.98
N LEU A 7 -6.34 -12.59 -16.04
CA LEU A 7 -7.10 -11.44 -15.59
C LEU A 7 -7.19 -10.39 -16.70
N SER A 8 -8.42 -10.08 -17.11
CA SER A 8 -8.70 -9.03 -18.07
C SER A 8 -9.77 -8.09 -17.53
N PHE A 9 -9.58 -6.79 -17.73
CA PHE A 9 -10.50 -5.78 -17.26
C PHE A 9 -10.58 -4.59 -18.21
N ALA A 10 -11.79 -4.04 -18.41
CA ALA A 10 -12.03 -2.88 -19.24
C ALA A 10 -12.95 -1.85 -18.56
N TYR A 11 -12.72 -0.58 -18.81
CA TYR A 11 -13.64 0.53 -18.53
C TYR A 11 -14.48 0.81 -19.78
N GLY A 12 -15.70 0.30 -19.80
CA GLY A 12 -16.52 0.36 -21.02
C GLY A 12 -15.84 -0.36 -22.18
N LYS A 13 -15.44 0.38 -23.21
CA LYS A 13 -14.73 -0.17 -24.38
C LYS A 13 -13.21 -0.15 -24.25
N LYS A 14 -12.65 0.52 -23.23
CA LYS A 14 -11.21 0.65 -23.04
C LYS A 14 -10.68 -0.50 -22.20
N GLU A 15 -10.03 -1.48 -22.85
CA GLU A 15 -9.31 -2.55 -22.17
C GLU A 15 -8.09 -1.97 -21.44
N VAL A 16 -7.92 -2.33 -20.16
CA VAL A 16 -6.85 -1.81 -19.29
C VAL A 16 -5.93 -2.92 -18.82
N LEU A 17 -6.47 -4.11 -18.56
CA LEU A 17 -5.71 -5.31 -18.28
C LEU A 17 -6.13 -6.39 -19.27
N LYS A 18 -5.14 -7.12 -19.82
CA LYS A 18 -5.37 -8.16 -20.81
C LYS A 18 -4.60 -9.42 -20.45
N ASP A 19 -5.32 -10.51 -20.20
CA ASP A 19 -4.82 -11.87 -19.94
C ASP A 19 -3.63 -11.93 -18.96
N LEU A 20 -3.62 -11.03 -17.96
CA LEU A 20 -2.55 -10.94 -16.97
C LEU A 20 -2.57 -12.16 -16.05
N SER A 21 -1.43 -12.84 -15.96
CA SER A 21 -1.26 -14.00 -15.06
C SER A 21 0.01 -13.87 -14.25
N PHE A 22 -0.09 -14.03 -12.94
CA PHE A 22 1.05 -14.08 -12.03
C PHE A 22 0.67 -14.75 -10.71
N GLN A 23 1.68 -15.01 -9.90
CA GLN A 23 1.52 -15.54 -8.54
C GLN A 23 2.36 -14.69 -7.58
N LEU A 24 1.88 -14.56 -6.35
CA LEU A 24 2.61 -13.99 -5.22
C LEU A 24 2.74 -15.07 -4.16
N LYS A 25 3.97 -15.36 -3.76
CA LYS A 25 4.26 -16.34 -2.68
C LYS A 25 4.01 -15.71 -1.32
N GLU A 26 3.90 -16.54 -0.29
CA GLU A 26 3.86 -16.06 1.09
C GLU A 26 5.15 -15.34 1.46
N GLY A 27 5.03 -14.20 2.13
CA GLY A 27 6.13 -13.35 2.51
C GLY A 27 6.85 -12.65 1.34
N GLU A 28 6.38 -12.82 0.09
CA GLU A 28 6.97 -12.16 -1.09
C GLU A 28 6.49 -10.70 -1.18
N ILE A 29 7.41 -9.81 -1.54
CA ILE A 29 7.11 -8.42 -1.90
C ILE A 29 7.27 -8.28 -3.41
N LEU A 30 6.18 -7.99 -4.12
CA LEU A 30 6.12 -7.84 -5.57
C LEU A 30 5.96 -6.35 -5.93
N ALA A 31 6.88 -5.82 -6.74
CA ALA A 31 6.68 -4.53 -7.39
C ALA A 31 5.93 -4.72 -8.71
N VAL A 32 4.93 -3.88 -8.97
CA VAL A 32 4.27 -3.79 -10.29
C VAL A 32 4.66 -2.46 -10.92
N MET A 33 5.36 -2.54 -12.03
CA MET A 33 5.84 -1.38 -12.78
C MET A 33 5.13 -1.25 -14.12
N GLY A 34 5.22 -0.08 -14.72
CA GLY A 34 4.67 0.21 -16.03
C GLY A 34 4.33 1.69 -16.20
N PRO A 35 4.04 2.13 -17.44
CA PRO A 35 3.72 3.52 -17.73
C PRO A 35 2.45 4.00 -17.01
N SER A 36 2.27 5.32 -16.98
CA SER A 36 1.03 5.89 -16.42
C SER A 36 -0.18 5.42 -17.25
N GLY A 37 -1.23 5.01 -16.56
CA GLY A 37 -2.48 4.56 -17.20
C GLY A 37 -2.50 3.11 -17.70
N CYS A 38 -1.42 2.31 -17.55
CA CYS A 38 -1.39 0.90 -17.95
C CYS A 38 -2.20 -0.05 -17.04
N GLY A 39 -2.86 0.46 -16.00
CA GLY A 39 -3.76 -0.35 -15.15
C GLY A 39 -3.22 -0.77 -13.79
N LYS A 40 -2.08 -0.25 -13.33
CA LYS A 40 -1.48 -0.61 -12.02
C LYS A 40 -2.45 -0.45 -10.85
N SER A 41 -3.01 0.74 -10.65
CA SER A 41 -4.01 0.98 -9.60
C SER A 41 -5.29 0.18 -9.81
N THR A 42 -5.68 -0.06 -11.08
CA THR A 42 -6.81 -0.92 -11.40
C THR A 42 -6.55 -2.35 -10.95
N LEU A 43 -5.36 -2.88 -11.17
CA LEU A 43 -4.96 -4.20 -10.67
C LEU A 43 -5.09 -4.27 -9.15
N LEU A 44 -4.53 -3.29 -8.42
CA LEU A 44 -4.64 -3.26 -6.96
C LEU A 44 -6.10 -3.20 -6.48
N HIS A 45 -6.95 -2.39 -7.15
CA HIS A 45 -8.39 -2.32 -6.81
C HIS A 45 -9.12 -3.65 -7.03
N LEU A 46 -8.76 -4.40 -8.07
CA LEU A 46 -9.32 -5.73 -8.33
C LEU A 46 -8.86 -6.73 -7.26
N LEU A 47 -7.57 -6.73 -6.92
CA LEU A 47 -7.01 -7.59 -5.88
C LEU A 47 -7.60 -7.30 -4.49
N ALA A 48 -7.90 -6.04 -4.20
CA ALA A 48 -8.55 -5.62 -2.95
C ALA A 48 -10.07 -5.90 -2.92
N GLY A 49 -10.65 -6.40 -4.02
CA GLY A 49 -12.11 -6.57 -4.13
C GLY A 49 -12.90 -5.25 -4.20
N LEU A 50 -12.22 -4.11 -4.33
CA LEU A 50 -12.83 -2.78 -4.46
C LEU A 50 -13.49 -2.57 -5.82
N ARG A 51 -13.17 -3.44 -6.79
CA ARG A 51 -13.74 -3.41 -8.13
C ARG A 51 -14.08 -4.83 -8.59
N ARG A 52 -15.15 -4.92 -9.38
CA ARG A 52 -15.70 -6.19 -9.92
C ARG A 52 -15.85 -6.09 -11.43
N GLY A 53 -16.31 -7.18 -12.07
CA GLY A 53 -16.59 -7.19 -13.51
C GLY A 53 -15.36 -7.47 -14.39
N TYR A 54 -14.39 -8.21 -13.88
CA TYR A 54 -13.24 -8.71 -14.63
C TYR A 54 -13.51 -10.11 -15.20
N ARG A 55 -12.72 -10.53 -16.20
CA ARG A 55 -12.62 -11.91 -16.68
C ARG A 55 -11.34 -12.54 -16.13
N GLY A 56 -11.30 -13.86 -16.06
CA GLY A 56 -10.21 -14.61 -15.43
C GLY A 56 -10.50 -14.91 -13.97
N THR A 57 -9.47 -15.31 -13.20
CA THR A 57 -9.62 -15.67 -11.79
C THR A 57 -8.59 -14.98 -10.89
N ILE A 58 -9.02 -14.59 -9.70
CA ILE A 58 -8.17 -14.13 -8.60
C ILE A 58 -8.47 -15.06 -7.42
N THR A 59 -7.45 -15.79 -6.96
CA THR A 59 -7.54 -16.66 -5.79
C THR A 59 -6.54 -16.17 -4.74
N SER A 60 -7.01 -15.91 -3.53
CA SER A 60 -6.18 -15.44 -2.41
C SER A 60 -6.46 -16.24 -1.15
N SER A 61 -5.42 -16.57 -0.39
CA SER A 61 -5.53 -17.09 0.96
C SER A 61 -5.56 -15.98 2.02
N ALA A 62 -5.30 -14.73 1.64
CA ALA A 62 -5.30 -13.61 2.57
C ALA A 62 -6.72 -13.37 3.12
N GLN A 63 -6.83 -13.32 4.44
CA GLN A 63 -8.09 -13.02 5.15
C GLN A 63 -8.24 -11.52 5.39
N LYS A 64 -7.13 -10.81 5.54
CA LYS A 64 -7.10 -9.38 5.85
C LYS A 64 -6.18 -8.65 4.88
N ILE A 65 -6.73 -7.72 4.12
CA ILE A 65 -6.00 -6.91 3.13
C ILE A 65 -5.87 -5.49 3.65
N ALA A 66 -4.64 -5.01 3.79
CA ALA A 66 -4.34 -3.62 4.09
C ALA A 66 -4.06 -2.85 2.80
N TYR A 67 -4.70 -1.71 2.60
CA TYR A 67 -4.55 -0.89 1.39
C TYR A 67 -4.11 0.53 1.73
N ALA A 68 -3.02 0.99 1.14
CA ALA A 68 -2.64 2.40 1.12
C ALA A 68 -2.83 2.96 -0.29
N PHE A 69 -3.74 3.93 -0.42
CA PHE A 69 -4.06 4.58 -1.68
C PHE A 69 -3.00 5.62 -2.05
N GLN A 70 -2.87 5.93 -3.33
CA GLN A 70 -2.01 6.99 -3.86
C GLN A 70 -2.32 8.33 -3.19
N GLU A 71 -3.60 8.69 -3.07
CA GLU A 71 -4.04 9.75 -2.17
C GLU A 71 -4.18 9.20 -0.76
N PRO A 72 -3.58 9.81 0.27
CA PRO A 72 -3.55 9.28 1.64
C PRO A 72 -4.90 8.98 2.30
N ARG A 73 -5.99 9.57 1.82
CA ARG A 73 -7.38 9.38 2.31
C ARG A 73 -7.48 9.36 3.83
N LEU A 74 -6.82 10.31 4.48
CA LEU A 74 -6.96 10.52 5.91
C LEU A 74 -8.33 11.16 6.19
N PHE A 75 -8.93 10.82 7.34
CA PHE A 75 -10.15 11.47 7.82
C PHE A 75 -9.83 12.91 8.20
N PRO A 76 -10.32 13.92 7.48
CA PRO A 76 -9.89 15.32 7.67
C PRO A 76 -10.31 15.92 9.02
N TRP A 77 -11.32 15.34 9.66
CA TRP A 77 -11.84 15.76 10.97
C TRP A 77 -11.21 15.02 12.16
N LEU A 78 -10.31 14.09 11.91
CA LEU A 78 -9.57 13.34 12.94
C LEU A 78 -8.12 13.80 12.95
N THR A 79 -7.53 13.86 14.14
CA THR A 79 -6.09 14.07 14.31
C THR A 79 -5.29 12.90 13.73
N VAL A 80 -3.97 13.04 13.64
CA VAL A 80 -3.06 11.96 13.22
C VAL A 80 -3.25 10.71 14.10
N ALA A 81 -3.24 10.88 15.43
CA ALA A 81 -3.42 9.76 16.34
C ALA A 81 -4.77 9.06 16.18
N GLU A 82 -5.85 9.84 16.01
CA GLU A 82 -7.18 9.30 15.77
C GLU A 82 -7.29 8.60 14.41
N ASN A 83 -6.67 9.12 13.34
CA ASN A 83 -6.56 8.47 12.05
C ASN A 83 -5.88 7.10 12.11
N LEU A 84 -4.82 6.99 12.94
CA LEU A 84 -4.11 5.73 13.15
C LEU A 84 -4.98 4.73 13.92
N ARG A 85 -5.73 5.18 14.94
CA ARG A 85 -6.62 4.32 15.74
C ARG A 85 -7.86 3.87 14.97
N ALA A 86 -8.41 4.73 14.11
CA ALA A 86 -9.71 4.52 13.47
C ALA A 86 -9.82 3.23 12.65
N VAL A 87 -8.70 2.67 12.21
CA VAL A 87 -8.68 1.45 11.37
C VAL A 87 -8.51 0.15 12.18
N VAL A 88 -8.13 0.24 13.46
CA VAL A 88 -7.92 -0.93 14.31
C VAL A 88 -9.15 -1.13 15.19
N THR A 89 -9.98 -2.11 14.84
CA THR A 89 -11.28 -2.34 15.49
C THR A 89 -11.30 -3.57 16.40
N ASP A 90 -10.30 -4.42 16.28
CA ASP A 90 -10.19 -5.71 16.98
C ASP A 90 -9.42 -5.63 18.32
N ARG A 91 -8.73 -4.51 18.56
CA ARG A 91 -8.00 -4.23 19.80
C ARG A 91 -7.90 -2.73 20.06
N LYS A 92 -7.53 -2.37 21.28
CA LYS A 92 -7.18 -1.00 21.62
C LYS A 92 -5.73 -0.71 21.21
N VAL A 93 -5.52 0.40 20.51
CA VAL A 93 -4.17 0.92 20.19
C VAL A 93 -3.78 1.91 21.28
N THR A 94 -2.63 1.67 21.92
CA THR A 94 -2.13 2.52 23.02
C THR A 94 -1.48 3.80 22.50
N ASP A 95 -1.26 4.76 23.39
CA ASP A 95 -0.53 6.00 23.04
C ASP A 95 0.93 5.68 22.72
N GLU A 96 1.54 4.74 23.43
CA GLU A 96 2.91 4.29 23.21
C GLU A 96 3.09 3.69 21.81
N GLU A 97 2.13 2.90 21.32
CA GLU A 97 2.17 2.37 19.93
C GLU A 97 2.07 3.50 18.91
N ILE A 98 1.19 4.50 19.15
CA ILE A 98 1.07 5.67 18.27
C ILE A 98 2.38 6.48 18.25
N TYR A 99 2.95 6.79 19.42
CA TYR A 99 4.21 7.51 19.52
C TYR A 99 5.35 6.73 18.89
N GLY A 100 5.38 5.42 19.12
CA GLY A 100 6.39 4.52 18.54
C GLY A 100 6.39 4.58 17.02
N ILE A 101 5.24 4.35 16.38
CA ILE A 101 5.15 4.34 14.92
C ILE A 101 5.40 5.72 14.31
N LEU A 102 4.93 6.81 14.95
CA LEU A 102 5.18 8.17 14.49
C LEU A 102 6.69 8.51 14.52
N ARG A 103 7.39 8.09 15.57
CA ARG A 103 8.85 8.25 15.66
C ARG A 103 9.57 7.46 14.57
N GLU A 104 9.16 6.22 14.31
CA GLU A 104 9.75 5.38 13.27
C GLU A 104 9.66 5.99 11.87
N ILE A 105 8.59 6.74 11.59
CA ILE A 105 8.38 7.41 10.31
C ILE A 105 8.81 8.90 10.30
N GLY A 106 9.52 9.36 11.35
CA GLY A 106 10.02 10.73 11.48
C GLY A 106 8.92 11.78 11.57
N LEU A 107 7.87 11.49 12.35
CA LEU A 107 6.73 12.37 12.60
C LEU A 107 6.43 12.51 14.10
N GLU A 108 7.49 12.60 14.91
CA GLU A 108 7.38 12.92 16.34
C GLU A 108 6.59 14.24 16.50
N ASP A 109 5.82 14.35 17.56
CA ASP A 109 5.03 15.53 17.93
C ASP A 109 3.87 15.91 16.98
N THR A 110 3.55 15.05 15.98
CA THR A 110 2.43 15.33 15.06
C THR A 110 1.09 14.70 15.47
N GLN A 111 1.05 13.93 16.56
CA GLN A 111 -0.10 13.12 16.97
C GLN A 111 -1.40 13.91 17.14
N ARG A 112 -1.32 15.21 17.47
CA ARG A 112 -2.46 16.11 17.68
C ARG A 112 -2.81 16.95 16.45
N LEU A 113 -2.00 16.93 15.40
CA LEU A 113 -2.23 17.68 14.18
C LEU A 113 -3.34 17.04 13.35
N TYR A 114 -4.08 17.87 12.64
CA TYR A 114 -5.06 17.44 11.65
C TYR A 114 -4.40 17.28 10.26
N PRO A 115 -4.98 16.49 9.35
CA PRO A 115 -4.44 16.31 8.01
C PRO A 115 -4.21 17.61 7.22
N SER A 116 -4.99 18.66 7.48
CA SER A 116 -4.82 19.99 6.89
C SER A 116 -3.52 20.69 7.30
N GLU A 117 -2.96 20.33 8.45
CA GLU A 117 -1.73 20.92 8.99
C GLU A 117 -0.48 20.16 8.54
N LEU A 118 -0.65 19.03 7.82
CA LEU A 118 0.44 18.20 7.35
C LEU A 118 0.83 18.52 5.91
N SER A 119 2.12 18.41 5.59
CA SER A 119 2.60 18.40 4.20
C SER A 119 2.09 17.15 3.46
N GLY A 120 2.18 17.13 2.12
CA GLY A 120 1.84 15.97 1.31
C GLY A 120 2.63 14.71 1.71
N GLY A 121 3.94 14.87 1.89
CA GLY A 121 4.82 13.78 2.34
C GLY A 121 4.50 13.28 3.75
N MET A 122 4.13 14.16 4.69
CA MET A 122 3.69 13.76 6.03
C MET A 122 2.38 12.97 5.97
N ARG A 123 1.40 13.41 5.17
CA ARG A 123 0.15 12.66 4.97
C ARG A 123 0.38 11.27 4.39
N SER A 124 1.30 11.15 3.42
CA SER A 124 1.67 9.84 2.86
C SER A 124 2.29 8.92 3.91
N ARG A 125 3.21 9.43 4.73
CA ARG A 125 3.81 8.67 5.85
C ARG A 125 2.76 8.20 6.86
N VAL A 126 1.83 9.06 7.27
CA VAL A 126 0.71 8.68 8.17
C VAL A 126 -0.18 7.62 7.53
N SER A 127 -0.46 7.71 6.22
CA SER A 127 -1.26 6.71 5.51
C SER A 127 -0.60 5.33 5.50
N LEU A 128 0.73 5.26 5.30
CA LEU A 128 1.49 4.02 5.37
C LEU A 128 1.52 3.44 6.80
N ALA A 129 1.77 4.28 7.81
CA ALA A 129 1.73 3.87 9.21
C ALA A 129 0.33 3.33 9.59
N ARG A 130 -0.73 3.96 9.10
CA ARG A 130 -2.11 3.50 9.29
C ARG A 130 -2.34 2.12 8.69
N ALA A 131 -1.84 1.85 7.48
CA ALA A 131 -1.93 0.53 6.86
C ALA A 131 -1.15 -0.52 7.65
N MET A 132 0.04 -0.18 8.17
CA MET A 132 0.84 -1.08 9.00
C MET A 132 0.16 -1.38 10.35
N LEU A 133 -0.44 -0.37 11.01
CA LEU A 133 -1.20 -0.57 12.26
C LEU A 133 -2.47 -1.39 12.07
N TYR A 134 -3.17 -1.20 10.94
CA TYR A 134 -4.31 -2.04 10.57
C TYR A 134 -3.90 -3.51 10.53
N GLY A 135 -2.70 -3.78 10.01
CA GLY A 135 -2.18 -5.12 9.82
C GLY A 135 -2.91 -5.89 8.72
N GLY A 136 -2.29 -6.92 8.20
CA GLY A 136 -2.89 -7.76 7.17
C GLY A 136 -1.99 -8.89 6.74
N ASP A 137 -2.57 -9.87 6.05
CA ASP A 137 -1.84 -10.97 5.41
C ASP A 137 -1.30 -10.54 4.03
N LEU A 138 -1.96 -9.53 3.45
CA LEU A 138 -1.59 -8.93 2.17
C LEU A 138 -1.66 -7.39 2.27
N TYR A 139 -0.55 -6.75 1.96
CA TYR A 139 -0.47 -5.30 1.83
C TYR A 139 -0.51 -4.88 0.36
N LEU A 140 -1.32 -3.88 0.04
CA LEU A 140 -1.42 -3.27 -1.28
C LEU A 140 -1.11 -1.78 -1.19
N PHE A 141 -0.06 -1.33 -1.88
CA PHE A 141 0.40 0.05 -1.84
C PHE A 141 0.37 0.67 -3.24
N ASP A 142 -0.40 1.72 -3.39
CA ASP A 142 -0.53 2.44 -4.66
C ASP A 142 0.36 3.68 -4.65
N GLU A 143 1.51 3.63 -5.34
CA GLU A 143 2.55 4.65 -5.41
C GLU A 143 2.94 5.24 -4.03
N PRO A 144 3.35 4.42 -3.07
CA PRO A 144 3.48 4.82 -1.65
C PRO A 144 4.48 5.92 -1.39
N PHE A 145 5.42 6.16 -2.31
CA PHE A 145 6.52 7.11 -2.15
C PHE A 145 6.44 8.33 -3.06
N ALA A 146 5.36 8.49 -3.85
CA ALA A 146 5.27 9.52 -4.89
C ALA A 146 5.37 10.97 -4.36
N ALA A 147 4.88 11.23 -3.13
CA ALA A 147 4.85 12.57 -2.53
C ALA A 147 6.09 12.88 -1.64
N LEU A 148 7.13 12.02 -1.67
CA LEU A 148 8.29 12.13 -0.79
C LEU A 148 9.51 12.70 -1.54
N ASP A 149 10.30 13.48 -0.82
CA ASP A 149 11.66 13.80 -1.26
C ASP A 149 12.56 12.56 -1.23
N GLU A 150 13.73 12.65 -1.85
CA GLU A 150 14.60 11.48 -2.04
C GLU A 150 15.13 10.89 -0.73
N LYS A 151 15.39 11.72 0.29
CA LYS A 151 15.85 11.25 1.59
C LYS A 151 14.75 10.50 2.33
N ALA A 152 13.58 11.13 2.48
CA ALA A 152 12.43 10.54 3.14
C ALA A 152 11.96 9.25 2.43
N ARG A 153 12.05 9.23 1.10
CA ARG A 153 11.73 8.04 0.30
C ARG A 153 12.64 6.87 0.64
N ARG A 154 13.95 7.06 0.67
CA ARG A 154 14.91 5.99 1.01
C ARG A 154 14.67 5.45 2.42
N GLU A 155 14.52 6.33 3.41
CA GLU A 155 14.28 5.95 4.80
C GLU A 155 12.97 5.16 4.93
N LEU A 156 11.89 5.64 4.31
CA LEU A 156 10.59 5.00 4.40
C LEU A 156 10.51 3.69 3.62
N THR A 157 11.24 3.55 2.51
CA THR A 157 11.35 2.28 1.76
C THR A 157 11.97 1.19 2.62
N VAL A 158 13.08 1.51 3.32
CA VAL A 158 13.74 0.57 4.23
C VAL A 158 12.81 0.19 5.38
N TRP A 159 12.21 1.20 6.03
CA TRP A 159 11.27 1.00 7.12
C TRP A 159 10.09 0.10 6.71
N LEU A 160 9.43 0.40 5.59
CA LEU A 160 8.27 -0.34 5.12
C LEU A 160 8.62 -1.79 4.79
N ARG A 161 9.74 -2.01 4.09
CA ARG A 161 10.24 -3.36 3.79
C ARG A 161 10.47 -4.17 5.07
N GLN A 162 11.16 -3.57 6.05
CA GLN A 162 11.43 -4.21 7.34
C GLN A 162 10.12 -4.58 8.05
N LYS A 163 9.17 -3.63 8.17
CA LYS A 163 7.87 -3.87 8.82
C LYS A 163 7.09 -5.00 8.17
N ILE A 164 7.03 -5.06 6.84
CA ILE A 164 6.36 -6.16 6.13
C ILE A 164 7.05 -7.49 6.45
N ARG A 165 8.38 -7.52 6.47
CA ARG A 165 9.13 -8.74 6.82
C ARG A 165 8.89 -9.20 8.25
N GLU A 166 8.81 -8.29 9.20
CA GLU A 166 8.53 -8.59 10.61
C GLU A 166 7.15 -9.25 10.79
N THR A 167 6.17 -8.88 9.97
CA THR A 167 4.82 -9.49 10.01
C THR A 167 4.73 -10.84 9.30
N GLY A 168 5.69 -11.18 8.44
CA GLY A 168 5.62 -12.35 7.56
C GLY A 168 4.58 -12.24 6.44
N ALA A 169 3.93 -11.10 6.31
CA ALA A 169 2.91 -10.85 5.30
C ALA A 169 3.50 -10.69 3.89
N SER A 170 2.65 -10.85 2.88
CA SER A 170 3.00 -10.55 1.49
C SER A 170 2.63 -9.12 1.13
N ALA A 171 3.28 -8.55 0.12
CA ALA A 171 2.92 -7.21 -0.35
C ALA A 171 2.99 -7.10 -1.88
N ILE A 172 2.12 -6.27 -2.43
CA ILE A 172 2.20 -5.78 -3.80
C ILE A 172 2.22 -4.26 -3.73
N PHE A 173 3.20 -3.64 -4.34
CA PHE A 173 3.19 -2.19 -4.51
C PHE A 173 3.41 -1.80 -5.96
N VAL A 174 2.73 -0.74 -6.36
CA VAL A 174 2.91 -0.16 -7.68
C VAL A 174 3.82 1.05 -7.61
N THR A 175 4.70 1.17 -8.56
CA THR A 175 5.60 2.32 -8.72
C THR A 175 5.99 2.50 -10.18
N HIS A 176 6.35 3.72 -10.54
CA HIS A 176 6.98 4.02 -11.82
C HIS A 176 8.49 4.24 -11.66
N GLN A 177 9.03 4.16 -10.43
CA GLN A 177 10.44 4.37 -10.13
C GLN A 177 11.17 3.05 -9.93
N LYS A 178 12.14 2.78 -10.79
CA LYS A 178 12.94 1.56 -10.76
C LYS A 178 13.72 1.40 -9.44
N GLY A 179 14.26 2.50 -8.92
CA GLY A 179 14.99 2.49 -7.64
C GLY A 179 14.15 2.02 -6.47
N ASP A 180 12.87 2.44 -6.38
CA ASP A 180 11.95 1.98 -5.34
C ASP A 180 11.66 0.48 -5.48
N ALA A 181 11.45 0.02 -6.72
CA ALA A 181 11.19 -1.39 -6.99
C ALA A 181 12.39 -2.28 -6.60
N GLU A 182 13.60 -1.89 -6.98
CA GLU A 182 14.84 -2.63 -6.68
C GLU A 182 15.17 -2.62 -5.16
N ALA A 183 14.86 -1.53 -4.45
CA ALA A 183 15.13 -1.42 -3.02
C ALA A 183 14.15 -2.23 -2.15
N MET A 184 12.90 -2.36 -2.59
CA MET A 184 11.83 -2.93 -1.76
C MET A 184 11.42 -4.34 -2.16
N ALA A 185 11.35 -4.64 -3.48
CA ALA A 185 10.77 -5.89 -3.97
C ALA A 185 11.75 -7.08 -4.01
N ASP A 186 11.19 -8.27 -3.95
CA ASP A 186 11.90 -9.51 -4.28
C ASP A 186 11.83 -9.81 -5.78
N ARG A 187 10.77 -9.30 -6.43
CA ARG A 187 10.51 -9.52 -7.85
C ARG A 187 9.73 -8.33 -8.43
N ILE A 188 9.96 -8.06 -9.69
CA ILE A 188 9.29 -7.00 -10.46
C ILE A 188 8.42 -7.64 -11.54
N LEU A 189 7.18 -7.17 -11.67
CA LEU A 189 6.23 -7.47 -12.74
C LEU A 189 6.03 -6.20 -13.57
N GLU A 190 6.31 -6.27 -14.86
CA GLU A 190 6.09 -5.15 -15.78
C GLU A 190 4.74 -5.28 -16.49
N LEU A 191 3.93 -4.22 -16.41
CA LEU A 191 2.70 -4.05 -17.21
C LEU A 191 2.98 -3.16 -18.41
N HIS A 192 2.42 -3.53 -19.55
CA HIS A 192 2.60 -2.87 -20.84
C HIS A 192 1.30 -2.28 -21.38
#